data_b31a24325777637792fbdd4eddb30449
#
_entry.id   b31a24325777637792fbdd4eddb30449
#
_cell.length_a   1.000
_cell.length_b   1.000
_cell.length_c   1.000
_cell.angle_alpha   90.00
_cell.angle_beta   90.00
_cell.angle_gamma   90.00
#
_symmetry.space_group_name_H-M   'P 1'
#
loop_
_entity.id
_entity.type
_entity.pdbx_description
1 polymer ?
#
loop_
_entity_poly.entity_id
_entity_poly.type
_entity_poly.pdbx_seq_one_letter_code
_entity_poly.pdbx_strand_id
1 'polypeptide(L)'
;MNYRNIESVEQLYEMYNIKPVNMLTEKKGDGKADENVKQTTFLKDKLEVNYADLKEVSNIFKHIIVFTNDRDEKNNKTLKNIVEAINEFKKAKCEIIPELHVFVAADVDSKEDESEITIKDDEEEFVITEQNNTDTLVIARLGVQDEYDCEHIVKLLQDRGFLVLNPVQYAAIACNKYETAVLLQKGGIPQPNFTLMTKDILYDEKLFPEAMKEVFADWDVKDKDKNEDKEMVIKILDGHGGTGVFLTNGKKFYAVLQTIFAINPETQLIIQKKEEADGGDIRVHVLTLNDRQVILAAMKRVKLGGDFRSNVSLGASAEKVKLTPEQEQIALKTAKLSKMPWCAVDIMPLVKGSNKELGDNVVLEINASPGTDGISEVIGENFVRVLINQLKDPKEFYLQDKIAGYRESVTIDWGNGVKKEYLAKLDTGNGSSASHIEVGKYTEKGKKVTFTVEGKEFTFDIIGHSVAKTGNQEEHDRIIIKIPSLRLGLRQVNDLEMAIVESRDKSTNVLINRETLSNLGYVVSSRQTHILTPEMEKIKIV
;
A
#
# COMPACT_ATOMS: atom_id res chain seq x y z
N MET A 1 7.32 16.17 -1.27
CA MET A 1 7.50 17.29 -0.33
C MET A 1 8.98 17.63 -0.24
N ASN A 2 9.33 18.88 -0.39
CA ASN A 2 10.73 19.28 -0.47
C ASN A 2 11.24 19.51 0.96
N TYR A 3 12.00 18.58 1.53
CA TYR A 3 12.61 18.65 2.88
C TYR A 3 13.68 19.73 3.03
N ARG A 4 13.93 20.51 1.98
CA ARG A 4 14.97 21.56 1.96
C ARG A 4 14.75 22.73 2.93
N ASN A 5 13.60 22.78 3.61
CA ASN A 5 13.23 23.88 4.51
C ASN A 5 12.96 23.43 5.95
N ILE A 6 13.47 22.27 6.37
CA ILE A 6 13.30 21.80 7.76
C ILE A 6 14.51 22.31 8.56
N GLU A 7 14.26 23.26 9.45
CA GLU A 7 15.29 23.94 10.25
C GLU A 7 15.47 23.32 11.65
N SER A 8 14.55 22.43 12.09
CA SER A 8 14.68 21.77 13.40
C SER A 8 13.99 20.40 13.45
N VAL A 9 14.42 19.55 14.39
CA VAL A 9 13.77 18.25 14.69
C VAL A 9 12.34 18.46 15.18
N GLU A 10 12.05 19.55 15.88
CA GLU A 10 10.71 19.91 16.35
C GLU A 10 9.77 20.20 15.18
N GLN A 11 10.23 20.91 14.15
CA GLN A 11 9.42 21.13 12.93
C GLN A 11 9.10 19.79 12.23
N LEU A 12 10.01 18.81 12.25
CA LEU A 12 9.73 17.46 11.77
C LEU A 12 8.65 16.79 12.63
N TYR A 13 8.76 16.87 13.94
CA TYR A 13 7.76 16.30 14.84
C TYR A 13 6.40 16.97 14.69
N GLU A 14 6.35 18.29 14.52
CA GLU A 14 5.11 19.02 14.24
C GLU A 14 4.51 18.65 12.89
N MET A 15 5.34 18.60 11.84
CA MET A 15 4.90 18.26 10.48
C MET A 15 4.30 16.87 10.39
N TYR A 16 4.85 15.91 11.13
CA TYR A 16 4.33 14.54 11.20
C TYR A 16 3.35 14.30 12.36
N ASN A 17 3.03 15.35 13.13
CA ASN A 17 2.20 15.27 14.34
C ASN A 17 2.71 14.20 15.34
N ILE A 18 4.02 14.08 15.49
CA ILE A 18 4.70 13.14 16.38
C ILE A 18 5.06 13.89 17.66
N LYS A 19 4.69 13.34 18.82
CA LYS A 19 5.22 13.81 20.10
C LYS A 19 6.52 13.08 20.39
N PRO A 20 7.63 13.79 20.68
CA PRO A 20 8.86 13.16 21.17
C PRO A 20 8.55 12.27 22.38
N VAL A 21 9.20 11.13 22.47
CA VAL A 21 8.99 10.16 23.56
C VAL A 21 9.17 10.82 24.94
N ASN A 22 10.05 11.82 25.04
CA ASN A 22 10.34 12.54 26.28
C ASN A 22 9.28 13.59 26.68
N MET A 23 8.40 14.04 25.76
CA MET A 23 7.29 14.94 26.09
C MET A 23 6.07 14.20 26.68
N LEU A 24 6.06 12.88 26.70
CA LEU A 24 4.99 12.10 27.30
C LEU A 24 5.14 11.90 28.83
N THR A 25 6.25 12.38 29.43
CA THR A 25 6.55 12.14 30.84
C THR A 25 6.26 13.32 31.79
N GLU A 26 5.82 14.49 31.30
CA GLU A 26 5.42 15.60 32.16
C GLU A 26 3.90 15.75 32.32
N LYS A 27 3.28 14.77 32.94
CA LYS A 27 2.14 15.00 33.85
C LYS A 27 2.46 14.32 35.17
N LYS A 28 2.98 15.09 36.11
CA LYS A 28 3.00 14.71 37.54
C LYS A 28 1.56 14.51 38.00
N GLY A 29 1.13 13.28 38.04
CA GLY A 29 -0.04 12.79 38.74
C GLY A 29 0.40 11.53 39.47
N ASP A 30 0.31 11.54 40.79
CA ASP A 30 0.61 10.41 41.65
C ASP A 30 -0.18 9.16 41.24
N GLY A 31 0.50 8.24 40.54
CA GLY A 31 -0.03 6.97 40.16
C GLY A 31 1.10 6.10 39.59
N LYS A 32 1.39 4.98 40.28
CA LYS A 32 2.38 4.00 39.82
C LYS A 32 2.15 3.70 38.34
N ALA A 33 3.09 4.10 37.49
CA ALA A 33 3.10 3.75 36.08
C ALA A 33 3.27 2.23 35.97
N ASP A 34 2.28 1.60 35.39
CA ASP A 34 2.30 0.17 35.06
C ASP A 34 3.30 -0.01 33.91
N GLU A 35 4.50 -0.51 34.19
CA GLU A 35 5.59 -0.74 33.24
C GLU A 35 5.22 -1.73 32.11
N ASN A 36 4.05 -2.36 32.20
CA ASN A 36 3.54 -3.34 31.24
C ASN A 36 2.69 -2.75 30.10
N VAL A 37 2.44 -1.44 30.04
CA VAL A 37 1.45 -0.85 29.12
C VAL A 37 1.95 -0.77 27.67
N LYS A 38 3.26 -0.69 27.41
CA LYS A 38 3.79 -0.49 26.04
C LYS A 38 3.78 -1.75 25.16
N GLN A 39 4.01 -2.92 25.72
CA GLN A 39 3.97 -4.20 24.97
C GLN A 39 2.57 -4.75 24.73
N THR A 40 1.63 -4.47 25.61
CA THR A 40 0.27 -5.04 25.58
C THR A 40 -0.66 -4.41 24.53
N THR A 41 -0.38 -3.20 24.05
CA THR A 41 -1.25 -2.53 23.07
C THR A 41 -1.04 -3.08 21.66
N PHE A 42 0.18 -3.47 21.31
CA PHE A 42 0.52 -4.01 19.99
C PHE A 42 -0.11 -5.39 19.73
N LEU A 43 -0.21 -6.23 20.76
CA LEU A 43 -0.71 -7.62 20.63
C LEU A 43 -2.23 -7.75 20.76
N LYS A 44 -2.97 -6.69 21.11
CA LYS A 44 -4.42 -6.78 21.38
C LYS A 44 -5.25 -7.11 20.14
N ASP A 45 -4.87 -6.58 18.97
CA ASP A 45 -5.57 -6.84 17.71
C ASP A 45 -4.75 -7.84 16.88
N LYS A 46 -4.96 -9.13 17.10
CA LYS A 46 -4.37 -10.18 16.26
C LYS A 46 -5.05 -10.16 14.90
N LEU A 47 -4.24 -10.05 13.85
CA LEU A 47 -4.71 -10.27 12.49
C LEU A 47 -4.83 -11.78 12.24
N GLU A 48 -5.81 -12.16 11.43
CA GLU A 48 -5.91 -13.52 10.93
C GLU A 48 -4.75 -13.81 9.98
N VAL A 49 -4.10 -14.95 10.18
CA VAL A 49 -2.93 -15.34 9.38
C VAL A 49 -3.38 -16.23 8.24
N ASN A 50 -3.23 -15.73 7.02
CA ASN A 50 -3.50 -16.46 5.80
C ASN A 50 -2.19 -16.71 5.06
N TYR A 51 -2.00 -17.93 4.53
CA TYR A 51 -0.85 -18.29 3.71
C TYR A 51 -1.29 -18.57 2.26
N ALA A 52 -0.45 -18.17 1.31
CA ALA A 52 -0.67 -18.45 -0.10
C ALA A 52 -0.53 -19.95 -0.40
N ASP A 53 -1.39 -20.46 -1.28
CA ASP A 53 -1.19 -21.78 -1.89
C ASP A 53 -0.10 -21.69 -2.97
N LEU A 54 1.07 -22.26 -2.67
CA LEU A 54 2.22 -22.22 -3.57
C LEU A 54 2.05 -23.06 -4.84
N LYS A 55 1.10 -23.99 -4.88
CA LYS A 55 0.89 -24.92 -6.01
C LYS A 55 -0.21 -24.48 -6.96
N GLU A 56 -1.04 -23.56 -6.54
CA GLU A 56 -2.13 -23.06 -7.38
C GLU A 56 -1.60 -22.38 -8.65
N VAL A 57 -2.30 -22.58 -9.77
CA VAL A 57 -2.01 -21.92 -11.06
C VAL A 57 -3.31 -21.35 -11.60
N SER A 58 -3.54 -20.07 -11.38
CA SER A 58 -4.73 -19.35 -11.84
C SER A 58 -4.39 -17.91 -12.20
N ASN A 59 -5.15 -17.31 -13.09
CA ASN A 59 -5.02 -15.92 -13.50
C ASN A 59 -6.35 -15.34 -13.94
N ILE A 60 -6.60 -14.07 -13.61
CA ILE A 60 -7.78 -13.32 -14.04
C ILE A 60 -7.44 -12.12 -14.94
N PHE A 61 -6.16 -11.77 -15.05
CA PHE A 61 -5.74 -10.59 -15.80
C PHE A 61 -5.59 -10.90 -17.28
N LYS A 62 -6.12 -10.01 -18.12
CA LYS A 62 -5.88 -10.01 -19.58
C LYS A 62 -4.59 -9.28 -19.92
N HIS A 63 -4.21 -8.28 -19.12
CA HIS A 63 -3.04 -7.46 -19.34
C HIS A 63 -2.19 -7.36 -18.08
N ILE A 64 -0.86 -7.42 -18.25
CA ILE A 64 0.11 -7.10 -17.22
C ILE A 64 0.99 -5.98 -17.77
N ILE A 65 0.93 -4.81 -17.16
CA ILE A 65 1.78 -3.66 -17.50
C ILE A 65 2.94 -3.61 -16.49
N VAL A 66 4.15 -3.53 -17.01
CA VAL A 66 5.36 -3.43 -16.18
C VAL A 66 6.11 -2.15 -16.52
N PHE A 67 6.30 -1.29 -15.54
CA PHE A 67 7.25 -0.18 -15.62
C PHE A 67 8.57 -0.60 -14.98
N THR A 68 9.68 -0.48 -15.71
CA THR A 68 10.98 -0.96 -15.28
C THR A 68 12.11 -0.15 -15.91
N ASN A 69 13.32 -0.26 -15.39
CA ASN A 69 14.49 0.43 -15.91
C ASN A 69 15.22 -0.36 -17.01
N ASP A 70 14.93 -1.65 -17.14
CA ASP A 70 15.60 -2.53 -18.10
C ASP A 70 14.63 -3.60 -18.62
N ARG A 71 14.49 -3.69 -19.95
CA ARG A 71 13.69 -4.71 -20.64
C ARG A 71 14.42 -6.04 -20.83
N ASP A 72 15.74 -6.08 -20.69
CA ASP A 72 16.49 -7.33 -20.88
C ASP A 72 16.27 -8.27 -19.68
N GLU A 73 15.55 -9.36 -19.90
CA GLU A 73 15.30 -10.41 -18.90
C GLU A 73 16.60 -10.98 -18.30
N LYS A 74 17.74 -10.89 -18.99
CA LYS A 74 19.03 -11.33 -18.47
C LYS A 74 19.51 -10.46 -17.30
N ASN A 75 19.20 -9.17 -17.37
CA ASN A 75 19.55 -8.19 -16.36
C ASN A 75 18.42 -8.02 -15.33
N ASN A 76 17.17 -8.15 -15.78
CA ASN A 76 15.97 -7.96 -14.97
C ASN A 76 15.33 -9.30 -14.57
N LYS A 77 15.79 -9.86 -13.48
CA LYS A 77 15.32 -11.16 -12.97
C LYS A 77 13.82 -11.16 -12.59
N THR A 78 13.27 -10.02 -12.18
CA THR A 78 11.83 -9.93 -11.90
C THR A 78 11.01 -10.00 -13.19
N LEU A 79 11.44 -9.31 -14.25
CA LEU A 79 10.80 -9.41 -15.56
C LEU A 79 10.85 -10.85 -16.10
N LYS A 80 11.99 -11.51 -15.99
CA LYS A 80 12.12 -12.94 -16.30
C LYS A 80 11.09 -13.79 -15.54
N ASN A 81 10.94 -13.58 -14.23
CA ASN A 81 9.95 -14.32 -13.43
C ASN A 81 8.50 -14.03 -13.86
N ILE A 82 8.20 -12.82 -14.35
CA ILE A 82 6.88 -12.48 -14.91
C ILE A 82 6.64 -13.28 -16.20
N VAL A 83 7.60 -13.29 -17.12
CA VAL A 83 7.51 -14.05 -18.38
C VAL A 83 7.34 -15.55 -18.10
N GLU A 84 8.11 -16.09 -17.16
CA GLU A 84 8.00 -17.49 -16.74
C GLU A 84 6.61 -17.79 -16.13
N ALA A 85 6.05 -16.91 -15.29
CA ALA A 85 4.70 -17.06 -14.75
C ALA A 85 3.63 -17.12 -15.85
N ILE A 86 3.73 -16.28 -16.86
CA ILE A 86 2.84 -16.31 -18.04
C ILE A 86 2.95 -17.63 -18.78
N ASN A 87 4.17 -18.17 -18.92
CA ASN A 87 4.39 -19.48 -19.53
C ASN A 87 3.80 -20.61 -18.68
N GLU A 88 3.79 -20.51 -17.36
CA GLU A 88 3.13 -21.47 -16.47
C GLU A 88 1.61 -21.43 -16.65
N PHE A 89 0.98 -20.23 -16.77
CA PHE A 89 -0.44 -20.11 -17.09
C PHE A 89 -0.81 -20.74 -18.43
N LYS A 90 0.03 -20.55 -19.46
CA LYS A 90 -0.14 -21.23 -20.77
C LYS A 90 -0.07 -22.75 -20.65
N LYS A 91 0.93 -23.29 -19.92
CA LYS A 91 1.11 -24.73 -19.70
C LYS A 91 -0.07 -25.33 -18.91
N ALA A 92 -0.56 -24.62 -17.91
CA ALA A 92 -1.71 -25.01 -17.10
C ALA A 92 -3.06 -24.89 -17.85
N LYS A 93 -3.07 -24.27 -19.05
CA LYS A 93 -4.27 -23.98 -19.85
C LYS A 93 -5.29 -23.13 -19.09
N CYS A 94 -4.81 -22.11 -18.37
CA CYS A 94 -5.69 -21.13 -17.76
C CYS A 94 -6.61 -20.51 -18.84
N GLU A 95 -7.83 -20.17 -18.46
CA GLU A 95 -8.83 -19.59 -19.37
C GLU A 95 -8.33 -18.24 -19.94
N ILE A 96 -7.67 -17.45 -19.08
CA ILE A 96 -7.10 -16.15 -19.44
C ILE A 96 -5.58 -16.25 -19.37
N ILE A 97 -4.93 -15.92 -20.48
CA ILE A 97 -3.47 -15.79 -20.57
C ILE A 97 -3.15 -14.31 -20.74
N PRO A 98 -2.39 -13.70 -19.83
CA PRO A 98 -2.14 -12.26 -19.89
C PRO A 98 -1.23 -11.90 -21.07
N GLU A 99 -1.53 -10.77 -21.71
CA GLU A 99 -0.63 -10.04 -22.58
C GLU A 99 0.29 -9.18 -21.73
N LEU A 100 1.59 -9.19 -22.02
CA LEU A 100 2.61 -8.48 -21.27
C LEU A 100 3.01 -7.22 -22.00
N HIS A 101 2.93 -6.07 -21.34
CA HIS A 101 3.35 -4.77 -21.81
C HIS A 101 4.48 -4.27 -20.91
N VAL A 102 5.65 -3.97 -21.50
CA VAL A 102 6.85 -3.54 -20.74
C VAL A 102 7.29 -2.17 -21.21
N PHE A 103 7.28 -1.21 -20.30
CA PHE A 103 7.69 0.17 -20.55
C PHE A 103 8.95 0.52 -19.75
N VAL A 104 9.90 1.18 -20.42
CA VAL A 104 11.10 1.71 -19.77
C VAL A 104 10.76 3.05 -19.11
N ALA A 105 10.98 3.13 -17.80
CA ALA A 105 10.54 4.25 -16.98
C ALA A 105 11.08 5.62 -17.42
N ALA A 106 12.29 5.65 -17.95
CA ALA A 106 12.95 6.88 -18.41
C ALA A 106 12.42 7.40 -19.77
N ASP A 107 11.79 6.53 -20.57
CA ASP A 107 11.46 6.82 -21.97
C ASP A 107 9.94 6.83 -22.23
N VAL A 108 9.14 6.49 -21.19
CA VAL A 108 7.70 6.34 -21.33
C VAL A 108 6.97 7.67 -21.23
N ASP A 109 5.98 7.86 -22.09
CA ASP A 109 5.05 8.99 -22.11
C ASP A 109 3.60 8.49 -22.09
N SER A 110 2.67 9.36 -21.76
CA SER A 110 1.25 9.06 -21.78
C SER A 110 0.43 10.19 -22.37
N LYS A 111 -0.64 9.81 -23.05
CA LYS A 111 -1.69 10.71 -23.49
C LYS A 111 -3.01 10.26 -22.88
N GLU A 112 -3.68 11.18 -22.24
CA GLU A 112 -4.97 10.96 -21.59
C GLU A 112 -6.07 11.68 -22.39
N ASP A 113 -7.18 10.98 -22.63
CA ASP A 113 -8.47 11.59 -22.96
C ASP A 113 -9.55 11.14 -21.96
N GLU A 114 -10.82 11.50 -22.20
CA GLU A 114 -11.91 11.24 -21.25
C GLU A 114 -12.13 9.75 -20.95
N SER A 115 -11.80 8.83 -21.85
CA SER A 115 -12.11 7.41 -21.75
C SER A 115 -10.91 6.48 -21.89
N GLU A 116 -9.79 6.99 -22.42
CA GLU A 116 -8.63 6.18 -22.79
C GLU A 116 -7.34 6.79 -22.27
N ILE A 117 -6.37 5.93 -21.97
CA ILE A 117 -4.99 6.28 -21.66
C ILE A 117 -4.13 5.55 -22.68
N THR A 118 -3.39 6.29 -23.49
CA THR A 118 -2.35 5.75 -24.34
C THR A 118 -1.03 5.83 -23.59
N ILE A 119 -0.37 4.70 -23.40
CA ILE A 119 0.96 4.59 -22.80
C ILE A 119 1.92 4.19 -23.90
N LYS A 120 3.02 4.91 -24.05
CA LYS A 120 3.94 4.71 -25.16
C LYS A 120 5.37 4.99 -24.76
N ASP A 121 6.29 4.20 -25.29
CA ASP A 121 7.72 4.50 -25.35
C ASP A 121 8.26 4.21 -26.77
N ASP A 122 9.59 4.12 -26.93
CA ASP A 122 10.22 3.94 -28.26
C ASP A 122 9.90 2.59 -28.93
N GLU A 123 9.51 1.57 -28.16
CA GLU A 123 9.31 0.20 -28.64
C GLU A 123 7.86 -0.28 -28.58
N GLU A 124 7.04 0.29 -27.69
CA GLU A 124 5.70 -0.19 -27.42
C GLU A 124 4.69 0.95 -27.28
N GLU A 125 3.47 0.72 -27.77
CA GLU A 125 2.31 1.58 -27.56
C GLU A 125 1.13 0.72 -27.15
N PHE A 126 0.49 1.08 -26.04
CA PHE A 126 -0.66 0.37 -25.51
C PHE A 126 -1.77 1.34 -25.09
N VAL A 127 -2.98 1.10 -25.60
CA VAL A 127 -4.17 1.89 -25.26
C VAL A 127 -5.01 1.12 -24.26
N ILE A 128 -5.27 1.74 -23.12
CA ILE A 128 -6.06 1.15 -22.03
C ILE A 128 -7.27 2.02 -21.74
N THR A 129 -8.41 1.39 -21.51
CA THR A 129 -9.66 2.06 -21.15
C THR A 129 -9.99 1.82 -19.68
N GLU A 130 -10.83 2.68 -19.10
CA GLU A 130 -11.32 2.47 -17.72
C GLU A 130 -12.02 1.12 -17.51
N GLN A 131 -12.56 0.52 -18.58
CA GLN A 131 -13.21 -0.80 -18.52
C GLN A 131 -12.22 -1.93 -18.22
N ASN A 132 -10.93 -1.70 -18.44
CA ASN A 132 -9.86 -2.67 -18.21
C ASN A 132 -9.32 -2.64 -16.77
N ASN A 133 -9.81 -1.79 -15.88
CA ASN A 133 -9.22 -1.62 -14.55
C ASN A 133 -9.28 -2.88 -13.66
N THR A 134 -10.22 -3.79 -13.91
CA THR A 134 -10.38 -5.05 -13.16
C THR A 134 -9.65 -6.25 -13.77
N ASP A 135 -9.25 -6.15 -15.03
CA ASP A 135 -8.55 -7.22 -15.77
C ASP A 135 -7.11 -6.87 -16.16
N THR A 136 -6.59 -5.77 -15.62
CA THR A 136 -5.22 -5.31 -15.82
C THR A 136 -4.47 -5.19 -14.50
N LEU A 137 -3.28 -5.81 -14.44
CA LEU A 137 -2.35 -5.68 -13.33
C LEU A 137 -1.19 -4.75 -13.72
N VAL A 138 -0.92 -3.73 -12.91
CA VAL A 138 0.21 -2.82 -13.09
C VAL A 138 1.29 -3.15 -12.07
N ILE A 139 2.50 -3.42 -12.52
CA ILE A 139 3.68 -3.70 -11.68
C ILE A 139 4.69 -2.58 -11.89
N ALA A 140 4.79 -1.67 -10.92
CA ALA A 140 5.73 -0.57 -10.95
C ALA A 140 7.05 -0.97 -10.26
N ARG A 141 8.08 -1.22 -11.07
CA ARG A 141 9.43 -1.59 -10.62
C ARG A 141 10.37 -0.39 -10.67
N LEU A 142 9.92 0.72 -10.10
CA LEU A 142 10.65 1.98 -10.07
C LEU A 142 11.74 1.94 -9.01
N GLY A 143 12.97 2.27 -9.40
CA GLY A 143 14.08 2.50 -8.48
C GLY A 143 14.08 3.95 -8.00
N VAL A 144 14.87 4.24 -6.96
CA VAL A 144 14.95 5.59 -6.36
C VAL A 144 15.58 6.63 -7.30
N GLN A 145 16.27 6.23 -8.34
CA GLN A 145 17.04 7.14 -9.21
C GLN A 145 16.37 7.46 -10.56
N ASP A 146 15.36 6.67 -10.96
CA ASP A 146 14.77 6.77 -12.30
C ASP A 146 13.32 7.24 -12.25
N GLU A 147 13.00 8.05 -11.26
CA GLU A 147 11.73 8.18 -10.61
C GLU A 147 10.71 9.00 -11.37
N TYR A 148 11.15 9.96 -12.17
CA TYR A 148 10.31 11.12 -12.35
C TYR A 148 9.43 11.08 -13.59
N ASP A 149 9.82 10.34 -14.62
CA ASP A 149 9.10 10.43 -15.89
C ASP A 149 7.85 9.54 -15.94
N CYS A 150 7.83 8.39 -15.27
CA CYS A 150 6.65 7.53 -15.27
C CYS A 150 5.79 7.54 -13.99
N GLU A 151 6.22 8.20 -12.91
CA GLU A 151 5.40 8.30 -11.68
C GLU A 151 4.02 8.87 -11.93
N HIS A 152 3.91 9.88 -12.78
CA HIS A 152 2.63 10.48 -13.13
C HIS A 152 1.72 9.49 -13.86
N ILE A 153 2.26 8.60 -14.71
CA ILE A 153 1.50 7.56 -15.41
C ILE A 153 1.00 6.51 -14.43
N VAL A 154 1.88 6.03 -13.56
CA VAL A 154 1.51 5.09 -12.49
C VAL A 154 0.42 5.68 -11.59
N LYS A 155 0.56 6.96 -11.23
CA LYS A 155 -0.44 7.69 -10.45
C LYS A 155 -1.76 7.85 -11.20
N LEU A 156 -1.72 8.13 -12.50
CA LEU A 156 -2.90 8.22 -13.34
C LEU A 156 -3.67 6.89 -13.34
N LEU A 157 -2.97 5.76 -13.54
CA LEU A 157 -3.58 4.43 -13.49
C LEU A 157 -4.19 4.14 -12.11
N GLN A 158 -3.49 4.49 -11.02
CA GLN A 158 -4.06 4.37 -9.67
C GLN A 158 -5.35 5.18 -9.52
N ASP A 159 -5.34 6.41 -10.00
CA ASP A 159 -6.47 7.34 -9.90
C ASP A 159 -7.68 6.81 -10.66
N ARG A 160 -7.45 6.09 -11.76
CA ARG A 160 -8.48 5.40 -12.55
C ARG A 160 -8.90 4.04 -11.99
N GLY A 161 -8.35 3.60 -10.85
CA GLY A 161 -8.76 2.38 -10.15
C GLY A 161 -8.10 1.09 -10.62
N PHE A 162 -6.98 1.18 -11.36
CA PHE A 162 -6.16 0.02 -11.65
C PHE A 162 -5.44 -0.48 -10.40
N LEU A 163 -5.30 -1.80 -10.28
CA LEU A 163 -4.46 -2.38 -9.26
C LEU A 163 -2.99 -2.15 -9.60
N VAL A 164 -2.33 -1.34 -8.79
CA VAL A 164 -0.91 -1.01 -8.96
C VAL A 164 -0.09 -1.61 -7.81
N LEU A 165 0.94 -2.35 -8.14
CA LEU A 165 1.93 -2.91 -7.20
C LEU A 165 3.27 -2.16 -7.38
N ASN A 166 3.54 -1.03 -6.65
CA ASN A 166 2.74 -0.43 -5.60
C ASN A 166 2.36 1.03 -5.92
N PRO A 167 1.39 1.60 -5.16
CA PRO A 167 1.04 3.02 -5.26
C PRO A 167 2.24 3.92 -4.95
N VAL A 168 2.46 4.93 -5.81
CA VAL A 168 3.65 5.81 -5.79
C VAL A 168 3.90 6.42 -4.42
N GLN A 169 2.90 7.02 -3.78
CA GLN A 169 3.09 7.69 -2.51
C GLN A 169 3.45 6.76 -1.34
N TYR A 170 3.02 5.50 -1.37
CA TYR A 170 3.38 4.52 -0.34
C TYR A 170 4.72 3.87 -0.62
N ALA A 171 5.03 3.66 -1.91
CA ALA A 171 6.35 3.22 -2.33
C ALA A 171 7.42 4.27 -1.96
N ALA A 172 7.15 5.56 -2.15
CA ALA A 172 8.05 6.66 -1.77
C ALA A 172 8.40 6.65 -0.27
N ILE A 173 7.39 6.43 0.61
CA ILE A 173 7.64 6.29 2.06
C ILE A 173 8.57 5.11 2.35
N ALA A 174 8.36 3.97 1.68
CA ALA A 174 9.20 2.79 1.88
C ALA A 174 10.63 2.97 1.34
N CYS A 175 10.82 3.81 0.33
CA CYS A 175 12.13 4.15 -0.21
C CYS A 175 12.93 5.09 0.72
N ASN A 176 12.27 5.87 1.57
CA ASN A 176 12.93 6.74 2.54
C ASN A 176 12.99 6.06 3.93
N LYS A 177 14.21 5.71 4.37
CA LYS A 177 14.41 4.96 5.62
C LYS A 177 13.94 5.70 6.87
N TYR A 178 14.03 7.04 6.88
CA TYR A 178 13.56 7.83 8.03
C TYR A 178 12.03 7.88 8.05
N GLU A 179 11.37 8.11 6.91
CA GLU A 179 9.91 8.07 6.84
C GLU A 179 9.35 6.70 7.19
N THR A 180 10.01 5.63 6.74
CA THR A 180 9.68 4.26 7.16
C THR A 180 9.79 4.09 8.67
N ALA A 181 10.89 4.54 9.29
CA ALA A 181 11.07 4.44 10.73
C ALA A 181 10.02 5.23 11.51
N VAL A 182 9.66 6.44 11.05
CA VAL A 182 8.56 7.24 11.61
C VAL A 182 7.21 6.54 11.46
N LEU A 183 6.95 5.93 10.31
CA LEU A 183 5.72 5.15 10.08
C LEU A 183 5.63 3.96 11.06
N LEU A 184 6.70 3.19 11.21
CA LEU A 184 6.78 2.07 12.14
C LEU A 184 6.57 2.51 13.59
N GLN A 185 7.19 3.62 13.99
CA GLN A 185 7.03 4.20 15.33
C GLN A 185 5.57 4.60 15.61
N LYS A 186 4.90 5.27 14.66
CA LYS A 186 3.47 5.61 14.77
C LYS A 186 2.59 4.37 14.91
N GLY A 187 2.93 3.29 14.22
CA GLY A 187 2.23 2.02 14.30
C GLY A 187 2.56 1.18 15.53
N GLY A 188 3.51 1.61 16.38
CA GLY A 188 3.98 0.83 17.53
C GLY A 188 4.70 -0.45 17.13
N ILE A 189 5.28 -0.50 15.93
CA ILE A 189 6.04 -1.65 15.43
C ILE A 189 7.44 -1.64 16.06
N PRO A 190 7.90 -2.77 16.64
CA PRO A 190 9.24 -2.85 17.20
C PRO A 190 10.31 -2.57 16.14
N GLN A 191 11.22 -1.65 16.42
CA GLN A 191 12.33 -1.28 15.55
C GLN A 191 13.48 -0.73 16.39
N PRO A 192 14.73 -0.70 15.88
CA PRO A 192 15.84 -0.05 16.56
C PRO A 192 15.53 1.42 16.85
N ASN A 193 15.99 1.95 17.99
CA ASN A 193 15.91 3.37 18.27
C ASN A 193 16.67 4.15 17.19
N PHE A 194 16.13 5.28 16.75
CA PHE A 194 16.67 6.04 15.62
C PHE A 194 16.52 7.54 15.79
N THR A 195 17.32 8.28 15.03
CA THR A 195 17.19 9.73 14.85
C THR A 195 17.60 10.15 13.44
N LEU A 196 17.12 11.31 12.99
CA LEU A 196 17.62 11.99 11.79
C LEU A 196 18.94 12.68 12.11
N MET A 197 19.88 12.66 11.16
CA MET A 197 21.13 13.41 11.26
C MET A 197 21.41 14.16 9.97
N THR A 198 21.53 15.48 10.08
CA THR A 198 21.97 16.38 9.02
C THR A 198 23.25 17.06 9.46
N LYS A 199 23.90 17.77 8.53
CA LYS A 199 25.07 18.57 8.86
C LYS A 199 24.75 19.62 9.93
N ASP A 200 23.60 20.28 9.84
CA ASP A 200 23.21 21.33 10.78
C ASP A 200 22.97 20.75 12.18
N ILE A 201 22.29 19.61 12.28
CA ILE A 201 22.09 18.90 13.56
C ILE A 201 23.45 18.51 14.17
N LEU A 202 24.40 18.02 13.36
CA LEU A 202 25.71 17.58 13.86
C LEU A 202 26.49 18.72 14.54
N TYR A 203 26.39 19.94 14.03
CA TYR A 203 27.13 21.10 14.54
C TYR A 203 26.35 21.98 15.52
N ASP A 204 25.06 21.66 15.77
CA ASP A 204 24.25 22.37 16.76
C ASP A 204 24.48 21.81 18.16
N GLU A 205 24.87 22.68 19.10
CA GLU A 205 25.21 22.28 20.49
C GLU A 205 23.99 21.76 21.30
N LYS A 206 22.75 22.04 20.87
CA LYS A 206 21.52 21.59 21.52
C LYS A 206 20.92 20.43 20.80
N LEU A 207 20.76 20.53 19.46
CA LEU A 207 20.05 19.50 18.66
C LEU A 207 20.83 18.19 18.60
N PHE A 208 22.17 18.24 18.48
CA PHE A 208 22.96 17.01 18.42
C PHE A 208 22.82 16.14 19.68
N PRO A 209 22.96 16.69 20.91
CA PRO A 209 22.72 15.91 22.12
C PRO A 209 21.33 15.34 22.23
N GLU A 210 20.30 16.09 21.84
CA GLU A 210 18.90 15.66 21.87
C GLU A 210 18.68 14.50 20.89
N ALA A 211 19.15 14.65 19.65
CA ALA A 211 19.09 13.60 18.64
C ALA A 211 19.77 12.30 19.11
N MET A 212 20.96 12.39 19.68
CA MET A 212 21.69 11.21 20.16
C MET A 212 21.02 10.54 21.36
N LYS A 213 20.29 11.28 22.21
CA LYS A 213 19.50 10.69 23.32
C LYS A 213 18.28 9.90 22.84
N GLU A 214 17.78 10.17 21.64
CA GLU A 214 16.74 9.32 21.03
C GLU A 214 17.27 7.93 20.68
N VAL A 215 18.54 7.86 20.26
CA VAL A 215 19.19 6.58 19.93
C VAL A 215 19.67 5.87 21.19
N PHE A 216 20.30 6.63 22.11
CA PHE A 216 20.84 6.14 23.37
C PHE A 216 20.40 7.05 24.51
N ALA A 217 19.44 6.62 25.32
CA ALA A 217 18.91 7.42 26.43
C ALA A 217 19.99 7.90 27.42
N ASP A 218 21.08 7.15 27.53
CA ASP A 218 22.24 7.43 28.37
C ASP A 218 23.42 8.11 27.61
N TRP A 219 23.16 8.76 26.46
CA TRP A 219 24.19 9.51 25.73
C TRP A 219 24.69 10.66 26.56
N ASP A 220 26.00 10.66 26.85
CA ASP A 220 26.64 11.71 27.66
C ASP A 220 27.43 12.66 26.76
N VAL A 221 27.00 13.92 26.71
CA VAL A 221 27.64 14.97 25.89
C VAL A 221 28.92 15.46 26.50
N LYS A 222 29.02 15.42 27.83
CA LYS A 222 30.16 15.97 28.59
C LYS A 222 31.29 14.95 28.71
N ASP A 223 30.94 13.68 28.81
CA ASP A 223 31.86 12.57 28.94
C ASP A 223 31.85 11.69 27.69
N LYS A 224 32.69 12.04 26.71
CA LYS A 224 32.76 11.32 25.43
C LYS A 224 33.22 9.88 25.59
N ASP A 225 34.00 9.57 26.61
CA ASP A 225 34.56 8.24 26.86
C ASP A 225 33.45 7.25 27.21
N LYS A 226 32.37 7.70 27.85
CA LYS A 226 31.18 6.88 28.13
C LYS A 226 30.41 6.41 26.89
N ASN A 227 30.63 7.09 25.77
CA ASN A 227 29.93 6.74 24.53
C ASN A 227 30.81 5.89 23.60
N GLU A 228 32.10 5.71 23.87
CA GLU A 228 33.05 5.06 22.95
C GLU A 228 32.62 3.70 22.45
N ASP A 229 32.00 2.89 23.32
CA ASP A 229 31.57 1.52 23.03
C ASP A 229 30.14 1.42 22.47
N LYS A 230 29.41 2.54 22.38
CA LYS A 230 28.05 2.52 21.83
C LYS A 230 28.10 2.29 20.32
N GLU A 231 27.62 1.12 19.89
CA GLU A 231 27.58 0.76 18.47
C GLU A 231 26.30 1.28 17.79
N MET A 232 26.46 1.83 16.59
CA MET A 232 25.36 2.39 15.81
C MET A 232 25.53 2.12 14.32
N VAL A 233 24.39 2.06 13.63
CA VAL A 233 24.30 1.91 12.18
C VAL A 233 23.88 3.27 11.59
N ILE A 234 24.67 3.78 10.68
CA ILE A 234 24.39 4.99 9.90
C ILE A 234 23.90 4.54 8.53
N LYS A 235 22.77 5.08 8.05
CA LYS A 235 22.27 4.78 6.72
C LYS A 235 21.94 6.08 5.98
N ILE A 236 22.27 6.14 4.69
CA ILE A 236 21.75 7.16 3.76
C ILE A 236 20.25 6.87 3.55
N LEU A 237 19.41 7.92 3.53
CA LEU A 237 17.95 7.74 3.55
C LEU A 237 17.43 6.98 2.33
N ASP A 238 17.93 7.30 1.15
CA ASP A 238 17.53 6.77 -0.16
C ASP A 238 18.42 5.61 -0.67
N GLY A 239 19.40 5.16 0.12
CA GLY A 239 20.27 4.04 -0.23
C GLY A 239 19.55 2.69 -0.27
N HIS A 240 19.86 1.83 -1.25
CA HIS A 240 19.28 0.48 -1.41
C HIS A 240 20.35 -0.58 -1.61
N GLY A 241 19.96 -1.86 -1.47
CA GLY A 241 20.88 -2.99 -1.64
C GLY A 241 22.03 -3.03 -0.63
N GLY A 242 21.95 -2.31 0.50
CA GLY A 242 23.00 -2.19 1.50
C GLY A 242 24.06 -1.12 1.18
N THR A 243 23.92 -0.39 0.08
CA THR A 243 24.78 0.77 -0.24
C THR A 243 24.46 1.91 0.72
N GLY A 244 25.51 2.63 1.17
CA GLY A 244 25.33 3.75 2.11
C GLY A 244 24.97 3.32 3.55
N VAL A 245 25.28 2.09 3.95
CA VAL A 245 25.08 1.58 5.31
C VAL A 245 26.43 1.35 5.98
N PHE A 246 26.66 2.02 7.11
CA PHE A 246 27.91 2.02 7.84
C PHE A 246 27.70 1.56 9.29
N LEU A 247 28.55 0.68 9.77
CA LEU A 247 28.64 0.34 11.20
C LEU A 247 29.76 1.15 11.83
N THR A 248 29.49 1.80 12.95
CA THR A 248 30.48 2.58 13.70
C THR A 248 30.23 2.50 15.20
N ASN A 249 31.12 3.03 15.98
CA ASN A 249 30.96 3.21 17.41
C ASN A 249 31.16 4.69 17.81
N GLY A 250 30.81 5.02 19.04
CA GLY A 250 30.88 6.40 19.54
C GLY A 250 32.24 7.07 19.40
N LYS A 251 33.31 6.28 19.49
CA LYS A 251 34.71 6.80 19.29
C LYS A 251 34.96 7.31 17.88
N LYS A 252 34.44 6.62 16.85
CA LYS A 252 34.67 6.96 15.43
C LYS A 252 33.53 7.75 14.79
N PHE A 253 32.38 7.76 15.43
CA PHE A 253 31.12 8.29 14.91
C PHE A 253 31.26 9.71 14.34
N TYR A 254 31.83 10.60 15.10
CA TYR A 254 32.00 12.02 14.70
C TYR A 254 32.82 12.16 13.42
N ALA A 255 33.95 11.45 13.34
CA ALA A 255 34.82 11.49 12.16
C ALA A 255 34.11 10.91 10.91
N VAL A 256 33.31 9.88 11.08
CA VAL A 256 32.51 9.30 9.98
C VAL A 256 31.52 10.32 9.46
N LEU A 257 30.74 10.98 10.34
CA LEU A 257 29.76 11.98 9.93
C LEU A 257 30.41 13.19 9.27
N GLN A 258 31.52 13.71 9.86
CA GLN A 258 32.28 14.81 9.26
C GLN A 258 32.76 14.46 7.86
N THR A 259 33.22 13.24 7.63
CA THR A 259 33.67 12.79 6.31
C THR A 259 32.50 12.74 5.31
N ILE A 260 31.35 12.17 5.70
CA ILE A 260 30.16 12.11 4.83
C ILE A 260 29.71 13.53 4.45
N PHE A 261 29.56 14.43 5.42
CA PHE A 261 29.11 15.80 5.17
C PHE A 261 30.17 16.70 4.50
N ALA A 262 31.43 16.32 4.53
CA ALA A 262 32.47 17.00 3.73
C ALA A 262 32.36 16.62 2.24
N ILE A 263 31.96 15.40 1.93
CA ILE A 263 31.76 14.92 0.56
C ILE A 263 30.44 15.49 -0.02
N ASN A 264 29.36 15.38 0.75
CA ASN A 264 28.05 15.92 0.36
C ASN A 264 27.35 16.54 1.58
N PRO A 265 27.35 17.86 1.71
CA PRO A 265 26.77 18.59 2.85
C PRO A 265 25.23 18.44 2.96
N GLU A 266 24.55 18.18 1.86
CA GLU A 266 23.09 18.06 1.78
C GLU A 266 22.59 16.64 2.11
N THR A 267 23.51 15.69 2.32
CA THR A 267 23.13 14.31 2.65
C THR A 267 22.33 14.27 3.96
N GLN A 268 21.24 13.52 3.95
CA GLN A 268 20.48 13.21 5.14
C GLN A 268 20.71 11.75 5.54
N LEU A 269 20.84 11.51 6.83
CA LEU A 269 21.18 10.22 7.39
C LEU A 269 20.18 9.82 8.47
N ILE A 270 19.89 8.52 8.57
CA ILE A 270 19.30 7.95 9.79
C ILE A 270 20.39 7.28 10.61
N ILE A 271 20.43 7.59 11.88
CA ILE A 271 21.28 6.92 12.88
C ILE A 271 20.40 5.97 13.66
N GLN A 272 20.79 4.72 13.73
CA GLN A 272 20.08 3.69 14.49
C GLN A 272 20.99 3.02 15.50
N LYS A 273 20.44 2.71 16.67
CA LYS A 273 21.15 1.85 17.62
C LYS A 273 21.39 0.49 16.97
N LYS A 274 22.61 -0.03 17.07
CA LYS A 274 22.87 -1.40 16.66
C LYS A 274 22.26 -2.36 17.67
N GLU A 275 21.42 -3.25 17.20
CA GLU A 275 20.87 -4.34 18.00
C GLU A 275 21.60 -5.65 17.69
N GLU A 276 21.58 -6.60 18.64
CA GLU A 276 22.23 -7.90 18.49
C GLU A 276 21.32 -8.87 17.74
N ALA A 277 21.67 -9.16 16.48
CA ALA A 277 20.92 -10.06 15.60
C ALA A 277 21.21 -11.54 15.90
N ASP A 278 20.15 -12.37 15.92
CA ASP A 278 20.25 -13.82 15.97
C ASP A 278 20.29 -14.42 14.55
N GLY A 279 21.51 -14.46 13.98
CA GLY A 279 21.82 -15.22 12.77
C GLY A 279 21.29 -14.71 11.44
N GLY A 280 20.98 -13.42 11.30
CA GLY A 280 20.55 -12.83 10.05
C GLY A 280 19.19 -12.14 10.15
N ASP A 281 18.52 -11.96 9.02
CA ASP A 281 17.17 -11.39 8.96
C ASP A 281 16.20 -12.29 8.18
N ILE A 282 14.90 -12.01 8.36
CA ILE A 282 13.82 -12.74 7.72
C ILE A 282 13.06 -11.74 6.83
N ARG A 283 13.01 -12.03 5.52
CA ARG A 283 12.19 -11.29 4.57
C ARG A 283 10.84 -11.99 4.41
N VAL A 284 9.76 -11.29 4.71
CA VAL A 284 8.39 -11.80 4.62
C VAL A 284 7.65 -11.02 3.54
N HIS A 285 7.24 -11.69 2.46
CA HIS A 285 6.43 -11.09 1.41
C HIS A 285 4.95 -11.18 1.79
N VAL A 286 4.28 -10.03 1.81
CA VAL A 286 2.87 -9.91 2.21
C VAL A 286 2.09 -9.23 1.10
N LEU A 287 0.93 -9.82 0.76
CA LEU A 287 -0.11 -9.21 -0.07
C LEU A 287 -1.21 -8.69 0.85
N THR A 288 -1.58 -7.42 0.69
CA THR A 288 -2.70 -6.78 1.37
C THR A 288 -3.88 -6.70 0.41
N LEU A 289 -4.98 -7.35 0.78
CA LEU A 289 -6.27 -7.26 0.14
C LEU A 289 -7.20 -6.39 1.02
N ASN A 290 -8.37 -6.01 0.52
CA ASN A 290 -9.28 -5.12 1.25
C ASN A 290 -9.58 -5.59 2.68
N ASP A 291 -9.93 -6.87 2.85
CA ASP A 291 -10.38 -7.41 4.13
C ASP A 291 -9.34 -8.27 4.86
N ARG A 292 -8.25 -8.64 4.17
CA ARG A 292 -7.27 -9.58 4.71
C ARG A 292 -5.86 -9.33 4.19
N GLN A 293 -4.86 -9.81 4.93
CA GLN A 293 -3.48 -9.94 4.47
C GLN A 293 -3.15 -11.41 4.24
N VAL A 294 -2.27 -11.66 3.25
CA VAL A 294 -1.79 -13.00 2.91
C VAL A 294 -0.26 -13.00 2.93
N ILE A 295 0.32 -13.88 3.72
CA ILE A 295 1.77 -14.15 3.66
C ILE A 295 2.01 -15.01 2.43
N LEU A 296 2.65 -14.43 1.42
CA LEU A 296 2.95 -15.11 0.17
C LEU A 296 4.09 -16.12 0.33
N ALA A 297 5.17 -15.68 0.96
CA ALA A 297 6.34 -16.48 1.26
C ALA A 297 7.27 -15.76 2.25
N ALA A 298 8.19 -16.52 2.86
CA ALA A 298 9.25 -15.98 3.71
C ALA A 298 10.58 -16.71 3.47
N MET A 299 11.68 -15.96 3.62
CA MET A 299 13.04 -16.51 3.56
C MET A 299 13.91 -15.90 4.65
N LYS A 300 14.80 -16.69 5.23
CA LYS A 300 15.88 -16.22 6.10
C LYS A 300 17.10 -15.91 5.25
N ARG A 301 17.67 -14.72 5.43
CA ARG A 301 18.92 -14.30 4.77
C ARG A 301 20.06 -14.43 5.77
N VAL A 302 21.01 -15.28 5.48
CA VAL A 302 22.12 -15.60 6.37
C VAL A 302 23.37 -14.85 5.93
N LYS A 303 23.99 -14.15 6.85
CA LYS A 303 25.20 -13.35 6.60
C LYS A 303 26.34 -14.25 6.14
N LEU A 304 27.10 -13.83 5.13
CA LEU A 304 28.40 -14.38 4.85
C LEU A 304 29.46 -13.76 5.76
N GLY A 305 30.35 -14.58 6.30
CA GLY A 305 31.27 -14.26 7.37
C GLY A 305 31.93 -12.87 7.31
N GLY A 306 31.78 -12.12 8.38
CA GLY A 306 32.44 -10.83 8.61
C GLY A 306 31.64 -9.58 8.24
N ASP A 307 30.60 -9.66 7.41
CA ASP A 307 29.71 -8.53 7.15
C ASP A 307 28.55 -8.51 8.16
N PHE A 308 28.21 -7.34 8.64
CA PHE A 308 27.05 -7.17 9.54
C PHE A 308 25.70 -7.13 8.75
N ARG A 309 25.76 -6.94 7.42
CA ARG A 309 24.62 -6.90 6.51
C ARG A 309 24.26 -8.30 6.02
N SER A 310 22.96 -8.54 5.76
CA SER A 310 22.41 -9.83 5.30
C SER A 310 21.83 -9.80 3.89
N ASN A 311 22.24 -8.83 3.06
CA ASN A 311 21.70 -8.67 1.71
C ASN A 311 22.18 -9.77 0.76
N VAL A 312 21.22 -10.45 0.10
CA VAL A 312 21.51 -11.50 -0.91
C VAL A 312 22.30 -10.92 -2.10
N SER A 313 22.05 -9.65 -2.48
CA SER A 313 22.83 -8.96 -3.52
C SER A 313 24.31 -8.80 -3.17
N LEU A 314 24.68 -8.92 -1.90
CA LEU A 314 26.07 -8.92 -1.42
C LEU A 314 26.61 -10.33 -1.18
N GLY A 315 25.89 -11.37 -1.64
CA GLY A 315 26.33 -12.76 -1.56
C GLY A 315 25.82 -13.54 -0.34
N ALA A 316 24.91 -12.98 0.48
CA ALA A 316 24.27 -13.75 1.55
C ALA A 316 23.47 -14.92 0.97
N SER A 317 23.43 -16.05 1.69
CA SER A 317 22.57 -17.17 1.32
C SER A 317 21.14 -16.94 1.81
N ALA A 318 20.18 -17.51 1.07
CA ALA A 318 18.77 -17.50 1.46
C ALA A 318 18.29 -18.94 1.72
N GLU A 319 17.53 -19.15 2.77
CA GLU A 319 17.02 -20.46 3.16
C GLU A 319 15.56 -20.40 3.61
N LYS A 320 14.90 -21.56 3.57
CA LYS A 320 13.52 -21.70 4.04
C LYS A 320 13.44 -21.39 5.53
N VAL A 321 12.40 -20.65 5.92
CA VAL A 321 12.12 -20.33 7.31
C VAL A 321 10.65 -20.60 7.63
N LYS A 322 10.40 -21.09 8.83
CA LYS A 322 9.06 -21.13 9.42
C LYS A 322 8.94 -19.94 10.38
N LEU A 323 7.99 -19.06 10.12
CA LEU A 323 7.75 -17.90 10.96
C LEU A 323 7.21 -18.31 12.32
N THR A 324 7.59 -17.57 13.36
CA THR A 324 6.91 -17.63 14.65
C THR A 324 5.60 -16.83 14.59
N PRO A 325 4.61 -17.10 15.46
CA PRO A 325 3.37 -16.32 15.51
C PRO A 325 3.59 -14.82 15.72
N GLU A 326 4.67 -14.44 16.43
CA GLU A 326 5.04 -13.03 16.62
C GLU A 326 5.54 -12.41 15.30
N GLN A 327 6.41 -13.10 14.57
CA GLN A 327 6.92 -12.63 13.27
C GLN A 327 5.80 -12.50 12.25
N GLU A 328 4.84 -13.44 12.22
CA GLU A 328 3.64 -13.34 11.38
C GLU A 328 2.86 -12.07 11.69
N GLN A 329 2.56 -11.81 12.97
CA GLN A 329 1.81 -10.63 13.40
C GLN A 329 2.55 -9.33 13.09
N ILE A 330 3.87 -9.28 13.31
CA ILE A 330 4.70 -8.13 12.98
C ILE A 330 4.64 -7.86 11.47
N ALA A 331 4.84 -8.90 10.63
CA ALA A 331 4.81 -8.76 9.17
C ALA A 331 3.46 -8.25 8.68
N LEU A 332 2.34 -8.86 9.11
CA LEU A 332 1.00 -8.48 8.70
C LEU A 332 0.63 -7.05 9.14
N LYS A 333 0.94 -6.68 10.38
CA LYS A 333 0.67 -5.33 10.88
C LYS A 333 1.50 -4.27 10.17
N THR A 334 2.77 -4.57 9.89
CA THR A 334 3.66 -3.68 9.13
C THR A 334 3.16 -3.49 7.71
N ALA A 335 2.78 -4.56 7.02
CA ALA A 335 2.21 -4.49 5.68
C ALA A 335 0.90 -3.69 5.64
N LYS A 336 -0.01 -3.92 6.59
CA LYS A 336 -1.24 -3.14 6.72
C LYS A 336 -0.97 -1.65 6.94
N LEU A 337 0.01 -1.33 7.79
CA LEU A 337 0.40 0.03 8.10
C LEU A 337 0.99 0.75 6.87
N SER A 338 1.75 0.05 6.04
CA SER A 338 2.37 0.59 4.83
C SER A 338 1.36 1.00 3.75
N LYS A 339 0.14 0.45 3.79
CA LYS A 339 -0.91 0.62 2.77
C LYS A 339 -0.50 0.19 1.36
N MET A 340 0.58 -0.56 1.22
CA MET A 340 1.01 -1.14 -0.05
C MET A 340 0.26 -2.45 -0.30
N PRO A 341 -0.32 -2.65 -1.50
CA PRO A 341 -0.90 -3.94 -1.87
C PRO A 341 0.09 -5.10 -1.76
N TRP A 342 1.34 -4.89 -2.14
CA TRP A 342 2.40 -5.88 -2.01
C TRP A 342 3.69 -5.26 -1.47
N CYS A 343 4.23 -5.83 -0.41
CA CYS A 343 5.54 -5.42 0.12
C CYS A 343 6.31 -6.61 0.69
N ALA A 344 7.60 -6.41 0.92
CA ALA A 344 8.37 -7.29 1.77
C ALA A 344 8.79 -6.56 3.05
N VAL A 345 8.58 -7.23 4.18
CA VAL A 345 8.95 -6.76 5.51
C VAL A 345 10.21 -7.49 5.96
N ASP A 346 11.27 -6.75 6.25
CA ASP A 346 12.52 -7.30 6.75
C ASP A 346 12.53 -7.28 8.28
N ILE A 347 12.47 -8.45 8.89
CA ILE A 347 12.42 -8.67 10.34
C ILE A 347 13.76 -9.23 10.80
N MET A 348 14.37 -8.59 11.79
CA MET A 348 15.59 -9.08 12.43
C MET A 348 15.24 -9.73 13.78
N PRO A 349 15.41 -11.06 13.89
CA PRO A 349 15.39 -11.70 15.19
C PRO A 349 16.55 -11.21 16.05
N LEU A 350 16.29 -10.90 17.31
CA LEU A 350 17.28 -10.47 18.27
C LEU A 350 17.77 -11.64 19.11
N VAL A 351 19.02 -11.57 19.58
CA VAL A 351 19.52 -12.47 20.60
C VAL A 351 18.61 -12.37 21.82
N LYS A 352 18.11 -13.50 22.27
CA LYS A 352 17.10 -13.58 23.34
C LYS A 352 17.53 -12.84 24.60
N GLY A 353 16.73 -11.86 24.99
CA GLY A 353 16.96 -11.06 26.20
C GLY A 353 18.00 -9.94 26.04
N SER A 354 18.56 -9.72 24.83
CA SER A 354 19.48 -8.61 24.57
C SER A 354 18.79 -7.24 24.67
N ASN A 355 17.51 -7.17 24.31
CA ASN A 355 16.71 -5.96 24.44
C ASN A 355 15.31 -6.28 24.99
N LYS A 356 15.11 -5.98 26.29
CA LYS A 356 13.82 -6.26 26.97
C LYS A 356 12.68 -5.33 26.55
N GLU A 357 13.00 -4.16 26.00
CA GLU A 357 11.99 -3.17 25.58
C GLU A 357 11.43 -3.50 24.18
N LEU A 358 12.26 -4.00 23.27
CA LEU A 358 11.89 -4.30 21.90
C LEU A 358 11.32 -5.71 21.71
N GLY A 359 11.59 -6.64 22.66
CA GLY A 359 11.23 -8.05 22.51
C GLY A 359 12.27 -8.83 21.70
N ASP A 360 11.82 -9.92 21.06
CA ASP A 360 12.70 -10.85 20.36
C ASP A 360 12.82 -10.56 18.83
N ASN A 361 12.07 -9.58 18.29
CA ASN A 361 12.05 -9.28 16.87
C ASN A 361 11.88 -7.77 16.62
N VAL A 362 12.63 -7.22 15.65
CA VAL A 362 12.47 -5.84 15.18
C VAL A 362 12.34 -5.77 13.67
N VAL A 363 11.60 -4.78 13.16
CA VAL A 363 11.53 -4.47 11.73
C VAL A 363 12.69 -3.55 11.37
N LEU A 364 13.42 -3.89 10.31
CA LEU A 364 14.52 -3.10 9.78
C LEU A 364 14.08 -2.15 8.68
N GLU A 365 13.24 -2.65 7.76
CA GLU A 365 12.76 -1.89 6.59
C GLU A 365 11.51 -2.52 5.98
N ILE A 366 10.84 -1.75 5.11
CA ILE A 366 9.77 -2.20 4.24
C ILE A 366 10.23 -2.01 2.80
N ASN A 367 10.11 -3.04 1.97
CA ASN A 367 10.50 -2.98 0.57
C ASN A 367 9.26 -2.87 -0.33
N ALA A 368 9.14 -1.76 -1.08
CA ALA A 368 8.05 -1.51 -2.04
C ALA A 368 8.21 -2.29 -3.35
N SER A 369 9.43 -2.61 -3.73
CA SER A 369 9.77 -3.34 -4.95
C SER A 369 10.71 -4.50 -4.65
N PRO A 370 10.28 -5.51 -3.87
CA PRO A 370 11.17 -6.58 -3.46
C PRO A 370 11.56 -7.48 -4.64
N GLY A 371 12.80 -7.96 -4.62
CA GLY A 371 13.29 -8.93 -5.62
C GLY A 371 12.55 -10.25 -5.51
N THR A 372 12.29 -10.89 -6.64
CA THR A 372 11.49 -12.12 -6.73
C THR A 372 12.32 -13.39 -6.94
N ASP A 373 13.59 -13.24 -7.32
CA ASP A 373 14.49 -14.35 -7.67
C ASP A 373 14.84 -15.22 -6.46
N GLY A 374 15.47 -14.64 -5.43
CA GLY A 374 15.88 -15.39 -4.25
C GLY A 374 14.72 -16.07 -3.52
N ILE A 375 13.56 -15.44 -3.47
CA ILE A 375 12.38 -16.06 -2.85
C ILE A 375 11.83 -17.20 -3.73
N SER A 376 11.87 -17.09 -5.06
CA SER A 376 11.49 -18.16 -5.98
C SER A 376 12.38 -19.40 -5.78
N GLU A 377 13.70 -19.21 -5.67
CA GLU A 377 14.65 -20.30 -5.38
C GLU A 377 14.34 -20.97 -4.05
N VAL A 378 14.09 -20.19 -2.99
CA VAL A 378 13.83 -20.73 -1.65
C VAL A 378 12.55 -21.54 -1.59
N ILE A 379 11.46 -21.07 -2.21
CA ILE A 379 10.17 -21.80 -2.19
C ILE A 379 10.11 -22.93 -3.22
N GLY A 380 10.98 -22.90 -4.27
CA GLY A 380 10.98 -23.85 -5.38
C GLY A 380 9.81 -23.68 -6.35
N GLU A 381 9.23 -22.49 -6.41
CA GLU A 381 8.11 -22.11 -7.26
C GLU A 381 8.32 -20.68 -7.78
N ASN A 382 7.73 -20.34 -8.93
CA ASN A 382 7.77 -18.98 -9.42
C ASN A 382 6.95 -18.05 -8.50
N PHE A 383 7.63 -17.15 -7.80
CA PHE A 383 6.99 -16.26 -6.82
C PHE A 383 5.99 -15.30 -7.45
N VAL A 384 6.24 -14.83 -8.68
CA VAL A 384 5.30 -13.92 -9.38
C VAL A 384 3.99 -14.64 -9.69
N ARG A 385 4.07 -15.92 -10.09
CA ARG A 385 2.87 -16.74 -10.25
C ARG A 385 2.11 -16.88 -8.91
N VAL A 386 2.82 -17.14 -7.81
CA VAL A 386 2.21 -17.23 -6.47
C VAL A 386 1.50 -15.93 -6.11
N LEU A 387 2.11 -14.78 -6.39
CA LEU A 387 1.51 -13.46 -6.16
C LEU A 387 0.23 -13.27 -6.99
N ILE A 388 0.28 -13.54 -8.29
CA ILE A 388 -0.87 -13.36 -9.21
C ILE A 388 -2.02 -14.30 -8.84
N ASN A 389 -1.73 -15.53 -8.46
CA ASN A 389 -2.76 -16.50 -8.04
C ASN A 389 -3.61 -16.05 -6.84
N GLN A 390 -3.10 -15.16 -5.99
CA GLN A 390 -3.85 -14.66 -4.84
C GLN A 390 -4.79 -13.50 -5.19
N LEU A 391 -4.65 -12.95 -6.38
CA LEU A 391 -5.48 -11.86 -6.91
C LEU A 391 -6.63 -12.46 -7.73
N LYS A 392 -7.60 -13.10 -7.05
CA LYS A 392 -8.65 -13.91 -7.68
C LYS A 392 -9.92 -13.13 -7.99
N ASP A 393 -10.22 -12.11 -7.19
CA ASP A 393 -11.43 -11.30 -7.31
C ASP A 393 -11.07 -9.82 -7.28
N PRO A 394 -11.41 -9.04 -8.30
CA PRO A 394 -11.19 -7.60 -8.31
C PRO A 394 -11.82 -6.86 -7.12
N LYS A 395 -12.87 -7.40 -6.52
CA LYS A 395 -13.49 -6.83 -5.32
C LYS A 395 -12.59 -6.90 -4.07
N GLU A 396 -11.64 -7.83 -4.05
CA GLU A 396 -10.65 -7.94 -2.97
C GLU A 396 -9.43 -7.04 -3.16
N PHE A 397 -9.26 -6.37 -4.31
CA PHE A 397 -8.09 -5.55 -4.57
C PHE A 397 -8.02 -4.38 -3.58
N TYR A 398 -6.85 -4.23 -2.95
CA TYR A 398 -6.57 -3.08 -2.13
C TYR A 398 -6.21 -1.88 -3.00
N LEU A 399 -7.20 -1.02 -3.25
CA LEU A 399 -7.01 0.22 -3.99
C LEU A 399 -6.68 1.35 -3.02
N GLN A 400 -5.90 2.32 -3.52
CA GLN A 400 -5.62 3.52 -2.75
C GLN A 400 -6.91 4.28 -2.41
N ASP A 401 -7.06 4.67 -1.14
CA ASP A 401 -8.16 5.51 -0.69
C ASP A 401 -8.15 6.88 -1.39
N LYS A 402 -9.29 7.29 -1.93
CA LYS A 402 -9.57 8.66 -2.38
C LYS A 402 -10.73 9.26 -1.59
N ILE A 403 -10.68 10.56 -1.35
CA ILE A 403 -11.76 11.25 -0.66
C ILE A 403 -12.84 11.60 -1.68
N ALA A 404 -14.09 11.20 -1.36
CA ALA A 404 -15.30 11.60 -2.06
C ALA A 404 -16.18 12.46 -1.14
N GLY A 405 -17.02 13.32 -1.69
CA GLY A 405 -18.06 14.02 -0.95
C GLY A 405 -19.19 13.07 -0.53
N TYR A 406 -20.00 13.43 0.47
CA TYR A 406 -21.16 12.62 0.83
C TYR A 406 -22.30 12.65 -0.21
N ARG A 407 -22.22 13.56 -1.19
CA ARG A 407 -23.00 13.61 -2.42
C ARG A 407 -22.08 13.84 -3.59
N GLU A 408 -22.26 13.04 -4.63
CA GLU A 408 -21.49 13.09 -5.87
C GLU A 408 -22.39 12.75 -7.06
N SER A 409 -21.99 13.15 -8.25
CA SER A 409 -22.60 12.63 -9.48
C SER A 409 -22.01 11.26 -9.82
N VAL A 410 -22.85 10.31 -10.22
CA VAL A 410 -22.43 8.99 -10.71
C VAL A 410 -23.01 8.74 -12.10
N THR A 411 -22.21 8.13 -12.95
CA THR A 411 -22.68 7.68 -14.28
C THR A 411 -22.99 6.20 -14.22
N ILE A 412 -24.22 5.81 -14.58
CA ILE A 412 -24.63 4.40 -14.71
C ILE A 412 -24.72 4.07 -16.20
N ASP A 413 -24.02 3.00 -16.59
CA ASP A 413 -24.20 2.37 -17.89
C ASP A 413 -25.30 1.31 -17.79
N TRP A 414 -26.37 1.50 -18.56
CA TRP A 414 -27.50 0.61 -18.61
C TRP A 414 -27.37 -0.47 -19.70
N GLY A 415 -26.29 -0.40 -20.49
CA GLY A 415 -26.13 -1.21 -21.69
C GLY A 415 -26.78 -0.57 -22.93
N ASN A 416 -26.60 -1.21 -24.08
CA ASN A 416 -27.14 -0.75 -25.36
C ASN A 416 -26.77 0.71 -25.71
N GLY A 417 -25.60 1.18 -25.23
CA GLY A 417 -25.10 2.53 -25.45
C GLY A 417 -25.82 3.63 -24.64
N VAL A 418 -26.58 3.27 -23.61
CA VAL A 418 -27.27 4.23 -22.74
C VAL A 418 -26.50 4.41 -21.45
N LYS A 419 -25.89 5.58 -21.29
CA LYS A 419 -25.27 6.04 -20.04
C LYS A 419 -26.06 7.21 -19.49
N LYS A 420 -26.32 7.23 -18.19
CA LYS A 420 -27.06 8.32 -17.55
C LYS A 420 -26.37 8.72 -16.25
N GLU A 421 -26.31 10.03 -16.05
CA GLU A 421 -25.80 10.63 -14.83
C GLU A 421 -26.90 10.81 -13.79
N TYR A 422 -26.57 10.52 -12.53
CA TYR A 422 -27.46 10.61 -11.38
C TYR A 422 -26.77 11.28 -10.21
N LEU A 423 -27.54 12.04 -9.40
CA LEU A 423 -27.06 12.47 -8.11
C LEU A 423 -27.13 11.32 -7.12
N ALA A 424 -25.99 10.96 -6.54
CA ALA A 424 -25.88 9.90 -5.56
C ALA A 424 -25.56 10.42 -4.15
N LYS A 425 -26.13 9.75 -3.15
CA LYS A 425 -25.68 9.84 -1.77
C LYS A 425 -24.74 8.67 -1.48
N LEU A 426 -23.56 8.97 -0.96
CA LEU A 426 -22.56 7.98 -0.56
C LEU A 426 -22.80 7.63 0.91
N ASP A 427 -23.27 6.41 1.19
CA ASP A 427 -23.76 5.99 2.51
C ASP A 427 -22.90 4.90 3.14
N THR A 428 -21.88 5.32 3.89
CA THR A 428 -20.97 4.42 4.63
C THR A 428 -21.68 3.63 5.75
N GLY A 429 -22.86 4.08 6.19
CA GLY A 429 -23.69 3.37 7.17
C GLY A 429 -24.50 2.24 6.56
N ASN A 430 -24.69 2.25 5.24
CA ASN A 430 -25.47 1.24 4.55
C ASN A 430 -24.64 -0.06 4.33
N GLY A 431 -24.90 -1.06 5.15
CA GLY A 431 -24.29 -2.39 5.08
C GLY A 431 -25.10 -3.41 4.26
N SER A 432 -26.10 -2.98 3.44
CA SER A 432 -26.81 -3.88 2.53
C SER A 432 -25.87 -4.40 1.43
N SER A 433 -26.18 -5.58 0.89
CA SER A 433 -25.39 -6.23 -0.15
C SER A 433 -25.40 -5.50 -1.50
N ALA A 434 -26.34 -4.58 -1.74
CA ALA A 434 -26.47 -3.86 -2.99
C ALA A 434 -26.66 -2.36 -2.77
N SER A 435 -26.09 -1.54 -3.65
CA SER A 435 -26.42 -0.13 -3.81
C SER A 435 -27.85 0.00 -4.31
N HIS A 436 -28.49 1.17 -4.15
CA HIS A 436 -29.88 1.39 -4.53
C HIS A 436 -29.99 2.42 -5.65
N ILE A 437 -30.98 2.20 -6.55
CA ILE A 437 -31.38 3.19 -7.54
C ILE A 437 -32.90 3.32 -7.61
N GLU A 438 -33.39 4.55 -7.66
CA GLU A 438 -34.79 4.85 -7.96
C GLU A 438 -34.98 4.83 -9.47
N VAL A 439 -35.78 3.88 -9.93
CA VAL A 439 -36.30 3.82 -11.30
C VAL A 439 -37.75 4.26 -11.29
N GLY A 440 -38.30 4.62 -12.43
CA GLY A 440 -39.73 4.87 -12.52
C GLY A 440 -40.53 3.59 -12.22
N LYS A 441 -41.77 3.54 -12.71
CA LYS A 441 -42.56 2.31 -12.61
C LYS A 441 -41.88 1.17 -13.34
N TYR A 442 -41.90 0.00 -12.76
CA TYR A 442 -41.38 -1.22 -13.37
C TYR A 442 -42.44 -2.33 -13.40
N THR A 443 -42.25 -3.32 -14.25
CA THR A 443 -43.09 -4.48 -14.34
C THR A 443 -42.27 -5.75 -14.17
N GLU A 444 -42.77 -6.69 -13.37
CA GLU A 444 -42.17 -8.00 -13.20
C GLU A 444 -42.92 -9.06 -14.04
N LYS A 445 -42.14 -9.92 -14.71
CA LYS A 445 -42.67 -11.08 -15.42
C LYS A 445 -41.71 -12.26 -15.24
N GLY A 446 -42.10 -13.17 -14.36
CA GLY A 446 -41.25 -14.31 -13.98
C GLY A 446 -39.97 -13.87 -13.27
N LYS A 447 -38.82 -14.21 -13.81
CA LYS A 447 -37.51 -13.83 -13.28
C LYS A 447 -36.92 -12.58 -13.96
N LYS A 448 -37.76 -11.74 -14.55
CA LYS A 448 -37.34 -10.55 -15.27
C LYS A 448 -38.07 -9.32 -14.77
N VAL A 449 -37.37 -8.20 -14.74
CA VAL A 449 -37.93 -6.89 -14.46
C VAL A 449 -37.67 -5.96 -15.64
N THR A 450 -38.69 -5.17 -16.00
CA THR A 450 -38.62 -4.23 -17.12
C THR A 450 -39.02 -2.83 -16.66
N PHE A 451 -38.22 -1.85 -17.04
CA PHE A 451 -38.45 -0.42 -16.77
C PHE A 451 -37.85 0.46 -17.86
N THR A 452 -38.14 1.75 -17.83
CA THR A 452 -37.70 2.70 -18.87
C THR A 452 -36.63 3.66 -18.31
N VAL A 453 -35.54 3.84 -19.07
CA VAL A 453 -34.51 4.86 -18.81
C VAL A 453 -34.34 5.68 -20.09
N GLU A 454 -34.40 7.02 -19.98
CA GLU A 454 -34.26 7.94 -21.14
C GLU A 454 -35.13 7.54 -22.34
N GLY A 455 -36.37 7.10 -22.07
CA GLY A 455 -37.32 6.70 -23.11
C GLY A 455 -37.06 5.34 -23.76
N LYS A 456 -36.00 4.64 -23.36
CA LYS A 456 -35.70 3.29 -23.83
C LYS A 456 -36.07 2.25 -22.77
N GLU A 457 -36.64 1.13 -23.19
CA GLU A 457 -37.03 0.02 -22.33
C GLU A 457 -35.85 -0.92 -22.10
N PHE A 458 -35.62 -1.27 -20.83
CA PHE A 458 -34.59 -2.20 -20.39
C PHE A 458 -35.21 -3.36 -19.63
N THR A 459 -34.74 -4.57 -19.93
CA THR A 459 -35.16 -5.78 -19.24
C THR A 459 -33.94 -6.48 -18.66
N PHE A 460 -33.93 -6.65 -17.34
CA PHE A 460 -32.88 -7.33 -16.59
C PHE A 460 -33.39 -8.61 -15.96
N ASP A 461 -32.47 -9.56 -15.75
CA ASP A 461 -32.75 -10.73 -14.92
C ASP A 461 -32.75 -10.32 -13.44
N ILE A 462 -33.72 -10.85 -12.69
CA ILE A 462 -33.79 -10.72 -11.24
C ILE A 462 -32.83 -11.73 -10.65
N ILE A 463 -31.74 -11.22 -10.02
CA ILE A 463 -30.69 -12.06 -9.43
C ILE A 463 -30.88 -12.28 -7.93
N GLY A 464 -31.75 -11.50 -7.29
CA GLY A 464 -32.05 -11.62 -5.87
C GLY A 464 -33.08 -10.61 -5.39
N HIS A 465 -33.36 -10.70 -4.10
CA HIS A 465 -34.22 -9.77 -3.38
C HIS A 465 -33.53 -9.32 -2.10
N SER A 466 -33.76 -8.08 -1.69
CA SER A 466 -33.31 -7.56 -0.40
C SER A 466 -34.47 -6.92 0.36
N VAL A 467 -34.51 -7.14 1.67
CA VAL A 467 -35.49 -6.51 2.54
C VAL A 467 -34.84 -5.32 3.24
N ALA A 468 -35.38 -4.14 3.03
CA ALA A 468 -34.93 -2.94 3.74
C ALA A 468 -35.93 -2.56 4.83
N LYS A 469 -35.44 -2.36 6.05
CA LYS A 469 -36.21 -1.77 7.15
C LYS A 469 -36.06 -0.26 7.10
N THR A 470 -37.18 0.44 6.92
CA THR A 470 -37.21 1.90 7.08
C THR A 470 -37.37 2.29 8.55
N GLY A 471 -37.06 3.53 8.91
CA GLY A 471 -37.19 4.02 10.29
C GLY A 471 -38.59 3.83 10.92
N ASN A 472 -39.60 3.57 10.12
CA ASN A 472 -40.98 3.27 10.54
C ASN A 472 -41.27 1.76 10.67
N GLN A 473 -40.25 0.90 10.63
CA GLN A 473 -40.35 -0.57 10.69
C GLN A 473 -41.10 -1.24 9.52
N GLU A 474 -41.42 -0.52 8.47
CA GLU A 474 -41.98 -1.13 7.26
C GLU A 474 -40.89 -1.87 6.49
N GLU A 475 -41.14 -3.13 6.19
CA GLU A 475 -40.27 -3.96 5.35
C GLU A 475 -40.65 -3.77 3.89
N HIS A 476 -39.68 -3.38 3.06
CA HIS A 476 -39.86 -3.25 1.62
C HIS A 476 -38.99 -4.27 0.91
N ASP A 477 -39.61 -5.14 0.18
CA ASP A 477 -38.91 -6.04 -0.74
C ASP A 477 -38.39 -5.23 -1.93
N ARG A 478 -37.14 -5.50 -2.30
CA ARG A 478 -36.42 -4.79 -3.38
C ARG A 478 -35.81 -5.81 -4.31
N ILE A 479 -36.04 -5.62 -5.58
CA ILE A 479 -35.47 -6.47 -6.62
C ILE A 479 -34.01 -6.09 -6.82
N ILE A 480 -33.12 -7.09 -6.87
CA ILE A 480 -31.71 -6.91 -7.22
C ILE A 480 -31.50 -7.32 -8.67
N ILE A 481 -30.88 -6.41 -9.43
CA ILE A 481 -30.45 -6.61 -10.82
C ILE A 481 -28.95 -6.40 -10.92
N LYS A 482 -28.35 -6.86 -12.01
CA LYS A 482 -26.94 -6.61 -12.34
C LYS A 482 -26.86 -5.60 -13.47
N ILE A 483 -26.25 -4.44 -13.21
CA ILE A 483 -25.99 -3.42 -14.22
C ILE A 483 -24.59 -3.57 -14.80
N PRO A 484 -24.35 -3.17 -16.08
CA PRO A 484 -23.04 -3.26 -16.70
C PRO A 484 -21.96 -2.53 -15.95
N SER A 485 -22.16 -1.26 -15.59
CA SER A 485 -21.18 -0.53 -14.78
C SER A 485 -21.74 0.72 -14.10
N LEU A 486 -21.03 1.15 -13.05
CA LEU A 486 -21.21 2.45 -12.39
C LEU A 486 -19.85 3.12 -12.27
N ARG A 487 -19.77 4.40 -12.66
CA ARG A 487 -18.60 5.25 -12.53
C ARG A 487 -18.84 6.35 -11.50
N LEU A 488 -17.87 6.54 -10.61
CA LEU A 488 -17.81 7.64 -9.65
C LEU A 488 -16.44 8.32 -9.75
N GLY A 489 -16.42 9.58 -10.19
CA GLY A 489 -15.17 10.27 -10.49
C GLY A 489 -14.41 9.53 -11.61
N LEU A 490 -13.14 9.20 -11.35
CA LEU A 490 -12.27 8.47 -12.29
C LEU A 490 -12.32 6.94 -12.12
N ARG A 491 -13.10 6.41 -11.18
CA ARG A 491 -13.14 4.97 -10.89
C ARG A 491 -14.48 4.36 -11.28
N GLN A 492 -14.43 3.15 -11.79
CA GLN A 492 -15.57 2.40 -12.26
C GLN A 492 -15.62 1.02 -11.60
N VAL A 493 -16.82 0.56 -11.32
CA VAL A 493 -17.10 -0.84 -10.97
C VAL A 493 -18.00 -1.44 -12.04
N ASN A 494 -17.59 -2.61 -12.55
CA ASN A 494 -18.34 -3.36 -13.56
C ASN A 494 -19.21 -4.42 -12.88
N ASP A 495 -20.24 -4.89 -13.61
CA ASP A 495 -21.11 -5.96 -13.14
C ASP A 495 -21.73 -5.72 -11.76
N LEU A 496 -22.13 -4.48 -11.48
CA LEU A 496 -22.59 -4.05 -10.16
C LEU A 496 -24.01 -4.55 -9.86
N GLU A 497 -24.18 -5.15 -8.69
CA GLU A 497 -25.51 -5.48 -8.15
C GLU A 497 -26.17 -4.22 -7.57
N MET A 498 -27.37 -3.91 -8.07
CA MET A 498 -28.16 -2.79 -7.61
C MET A 498 -29.59 -3.19 -7.26
N ALA A 499 -30.07 -2.74 -6.12
CA ALA A 499 -31.46 -2.86 -5.73
C ALA A 499 -32.27 -1.73 -6.38
N ILE A 500 -33.28 -2.07 -7.16
CA ILE A 500 -34.19 -1.11 -7.76
C ILE A 500 -35.38 -0.84 -6.84
N VAL A 501 -35.82 0.41 -6.81
CA VAL A 501 -37.03 0.86 -6.09
C VAL A 501 -37.82 1.80 -6.97
N GLU A 502 -39.16 1.80 -6.80
CA GLU A 502 -39.99 2.82 -7.43
C GLU A 502 -39.64 4.21 -6.88
N SER A 503 -39.69 5.21 -7.75
CA SER A 503 -39.37 6.60 -7.38
C SER A 503 -40.23 7.10 -6.21
N ARG A 504 -39.61 7.75 -5.22
CA ARG A 504 -40.22 8.19 -3.96
C ARG A 504 -39.95 9.64 -3.65
N ASP A 505 -39.74 10.51 -4.62
CA ASP A 505 -39.48 11.95 -4.41
C ASP A 505 -38.34 12.24 -3.39
N LYS A 506 -37.26 11.49 -3.47
CA LYS A 506 -36.09 11.76 -2.63
C LYS A 506 -35.13 12.76 -3.27
N SER A 507 -34.33 13.39 -2.45
CA SER A 507 -33.31 14.37 -2.88
C SER A 507 -32.17 13.77 -3.70
N THR A 508 -32.05 12.45 -3.77
CA THR A 508 -31.05 11.69 -4.54
C THR A 508 -31.66 10.42 -5.07
N ASN A 509 -31.40 10.11 -6.34
CA ASN A 509 -31.92 8.92 -7.00
C ASN A 509 -31.11 7.66 -6.72
N VAL A 510 -29.83 7.82 -6.35
CA VAL A 510 -28.89 6.72 -6.13
C VAL A 510 -28.34 6.79 -4.72
N LEU A 511 -28.23 5.63 -4.10
CA LEU A 511 -27.58 5.48 -2.81
C LEU A 511 -26.50 4.41 -2.95
N ILE A 512 -25.25 4.83 -2.82
CA ILE A 512 -24.08 3.95 -2.91
C ILE A 512 -23.78 3.38 -1.52
N ASN A 513 -23.76 2.07 -1.41
CA ASN A 513 -23.51 1.37 -0.16
C ASN A 513 -22.02 1.27 0.17
N ARG A 514 -21.71 0.84 1.40
CA ARG A 514 -20.34 0.70 1.93
C ARG A 514 -19.50 -0.23 1.07
N GLU A 515 -20.04 -1.35 0.64
CA GLU A 515 -19.33 -2.36 -0.16
C GLU A 515 -18.88 -1.77 -1.51
N THR A 516 -19.80 -1.12 -2.23
CA THR A 516 -19.47 -0.45 -3.50
C THR A 516 -18.40 0.64 -3.30
N LEU A 517 -18.49 1.44 -2.22
CA LEU A 517 -17.49 2.46 -1.89
C LEU A 517 -16.12 1.84 -1.59
N SER A 518 -16.09 0.73 -0.87
CA SER A 518 -14.86 -0.01 -0.58
C SER A 518 -14.22 -0.55 -1.86
N ASN A 519 -15.03 -1.16 -2.74
CA ASN A 519 -14.56 -1.70 -4.02
C ASN A 519 -14.02 -0.59 -4.95
N LEU A 520 -14.58 0.62 -4.86
CA LEU A 520 -14.09 1.79 -5.57
C LEU A 520 -12.91 2.48 -4.85
N GLY A 521 -12.56 2.09 -3.61
CA GLY A 521 -11.50 2.69 -2.80
C GLY A 521 -11.78 4.14 -2.41
N TYR A 522 -13.02 4.46 -1.99
CA TYR A 522 -13.38 5.81 -1.55
C TYR A 522 -13.65 5.91 -0.05
N VAL A 523 -13.08 6.96 0.55
CA VAL A 523 -13.42 7.44 1.90
C VAL A 523 -14.34 8.64 1.76
N VAL A 524 -15.47 8.67 2.48
CA VAL A 524 -16.49 9.69 2.34
C VAL A 524 -16.28 10.81 3.34
N SER A 525 -16.12 12.04 2.83
CA SER A 525 -16.14 13.26 3.64
C SER A 525 -17.60 13.58 4.06
N SER A 526 -17.85 13.62 5.36
CA SER A 526 -19.17 14.04 5.89
C SER A 526 -19.42 15.55 5.80
N ARG A 527 -18.41 16.34 5.42
CA ARG A 527 -18.46 17.80 5.42
C ARG A 527 -18.61 18.42 4.02
N GLN A 528 -18.27 17.68 2.98
CA GLN A 528 -18.14 18.21 1.62
C GLN A 528 -19.00 17.41 0.64
N THR A 529 -19.43 18.07 -0.43
CA THR A 529 -20.11 17.48 -1.58
C THR A 529 -19.29 17.76 -2.83
N HIS A 530 -19.47 16.95 -3.87
CA HIS A 530 -18.87 17.19 -5.20
C HIS A 530 -17.35 17.44 -5.16
N ILE A 531 -16.60 16.59 -4.42
CA ILE A 531 -15.14 16.61 -4.39
C ILE A 531 -14.56 16.00 -5.66
N LEU A 532 -15.19 14.92 -6.16
CA LEU A 532 -14.73 14.18 -7.33
C LEU A 532 -15.40 14.63 -8.62
N THR A 533 -16.60 15.15 -8.51
CA THR A 533 -17.45 15.48 -9.66
C THR A 533 -17.95 16.92 -9.54
N PRO A 534 -18.02 17.68 -10.65
CA PRO A 534 -18.58 19.02 -10.59
C PRO A 534 -20.04 18.99 -10.07
N GLU A 535 -20.45 20.03 -9.37
CA GLU A 535 -21.85 20.17 -8.97
C GLU A 535 -22.71 20.26 -10.23
N MET A 536 -23.60 19.28 -10.39
CA MET A 536 -24.57 19.36 -11.49
C MET A 536 -25.41 20.62 -11.31
N GLU A 537 -25.39 21.50 -12.30
CA GLU A 537 -26.37 22.61 -12.34
C GLU A 537 -27.75 22.00 -12.12
N LYS A 538 -28.49 22.54 -11.18
CA LYS A 538 -29.80 22.04 -10.72
C LYS A 538 -30.64 21.68 -11.96
N ILE A 539 -30.65 20.41 -12.32
CA ILE A 539 -31.62 19.89 -13.28
C ILE A 539 -32.96 20.15 -12.61
N LYS A 540 -33.68 21.13 -13.10
CA LYS A 540 -35.06 21.36 -12.69
C LYS A 540 -35.79 20.07 -12.97
N ILE A 541 -36.15 19.34 -11.90
CA ILE A 541 -37.08 18.24 -11.99
C ILE A 541 -38.40 18.85 -12.42
N VAL A 542 -38.74 18.73 -13.69
CA VAL A 542 -40.03 19.10 -14.26
C VAL A 542 -40.95 17.90 -14.12
#